data_5dd71df99bb869ee9373a1ea29d271fd
#
_entry.id   5dd71df99bb869ee9373a1ea29d271fd
#
_cell.length_a   1.000
_cell.length_b   1.000
_cell.length_c   1.000
_cell.angle_alpha   90.00
_cell.angle_beta   90.00
_cell.angle_gamma   90.00
#
_symmetry.space_group_name_H-M   'P 1'
#
loop_
_entity.id
_entity.type
_entity.pdbx_description
1 polymer ?
#
loop_
_entity_poly.entity_id
_entity_poly.type
_entity_poly.pdbx_seq_one_letter_code
_entity_poly.pdbx_strand_id
1 'polypeptide(L)'
;MEASQSIAIRNKIIGVLVKRARINADKSQQECAQFLDITSSAYRRYEQGKRGFSLPQLEALALLFDVPVASLWDDGYQVPEETVVDPMPLDQVMLLRRKILAVHLRQVRQAAGLSMREMGKALDCSPYMISKYEQGAKEIPLSELELAAERCGQTMAQFLDDESIPLSPAQQRRRMVERLDELSPDMRDFILNPTNTLYLRIAMLASNLAADQLRQIAETLLDITY
;
A
#
# COMPACT_ATOMS: atom_id res chain seq x y z
N MET A 1 -0.45 18.54 -24.66
CA MET A 1 0.38 19.51 -23.89
C MET A 1 -0.08 19.61 -22.44
N GLU A 2 -1.37 19.65 -22.14
CA GLU A 2 -1.88 19.77 -20.76
C GLU A 2 -1.49 18.61 -19.83
N ALA A 3 -1.60 17.34 -20.28
CA ALA A 3 -1.28 16.17 -19.48
C ALA A 3 0.21 16.13 -19.04
N SER A 4 1.14 16.39 -19.96
CA SER A 4 2.58 16.42 -19.67
C SER A 4 2.94 17.51 -18.65
N GLN A 5 2.29 18.66 -18.75
CA GLN A 5 2.49 19.78 -17.80
C GLN A 5 1.91 19.45 -16.41
N SER A 6 0.74 18.82 -16.36
CA SER A 6 0.11 18.36 -15.11
C SER A 6 0.97 17.32 -14.41
N ILE A 7 1.47 16.30 -15.13
CA ILE A 7 2.39 15.29 -14.62
C ILE A 7 3.68 15.94 -14.08
N ALA A 8 4.26 16.90 -14.79
CA ALA A 8 5.49 17.55 -14.35
C ALA A 8 5.28 18.38 -13.06
N ILE A 9 4.14 19.06 -12.92
CA ILE A 9 3.78 19.77 -11.69
C ILE A 9 3.56 18.77 -10.55
N ARG A 10 2.83 17.69 -10.79
CA ARG A 10 2.55 16.67 -9.79
C ARG A 10 3.82 15.99 -9.29
N ASN A 11 4.76 15.66 -10.18
CA ASN A 11 6.07 15.12 -9.81
C ASN A 11 6.87 16.08 -8.91
N LYS A 12 6.76 17.39 -9.13
CA LYS A 12 7.42 18.39 -8.27
C LYS A 12 6.79 18.42 -6.87
N ILE A 13 5.47 18.37 -6.77
CA ILE A 13 4.75 18.35 -5.48
C ILE A 13 5.18 17.10 -4.69
N ILE A 14 5.10 15.91 -5.28
CA ILE A 14 5.52 14.66 -4.66
C ILE A 14 7.00 14.73 -4.23
N GLY A 15 7.87 15.24 -5.09
CA GLY A 15 9.30 15.39 -4.77
C GLY A 15 9.55 16.30 -3.55
N VAL A 16 8.77 17.38 -3.39
CA VAL A 16 8.85 18.28 -2.22
C VAL A 16 8.35 17.56 -0.95
N LEU A 17 7.22 16.84 -1.02
CA LEU A 17 6.67 16.10 0.12
C LEU A 17 7.64 15.01 0.60
N VAL A 18 8.20 14.23 -0.32
CA VAL A 18 9.22 13.21 -0.01
C VAL A 18 10.47 13.86 0.62
N LYS A 19 10.96 14.98 0.07
CA LYS A 19 12.08 15.70 0.65
C LYS A 19 11.79 16.19 2.07
N ARG A 20 10.59 16.72 2.34
CA ARG A 20 10.15 17.12 3.68
C ARG A 20 10.16 15.95 4.64
N ALA A 21 9.53 14.82 4.25
CA ALA A 21 9.49 13.62 5.06
C ALA A 21 10.89 13.06 5.37
N ARG A 22 11.78 13.02 4.36
CA ARG A 22 13.18 12.61 4.54
C ARG A 22 13.93 13.47 5.57
N ILE A 23 13.79 14.79 5.48
CA ILE A 23 14.44 15.71 6.42
C ILE A 23 13.89 15.52 7.84
N ASN A 24 12.57 15.34 7.98
CA ASN A 24 11.93 15.09 9.27
C ASN A 24 12.37 13.74 9.89
N ALA A 25 12.64 12.74 9.05
CA ALA A 25 13.17 11.44 9.45
C ALA A 25 14.71 11.44 9.64
N ASP A 26 15.37 12.59 9.54
CA ASP A 26 16.83 12.77 9.68
C ASP A 26 17.66 11.88 8.73
N LYS A 27 17.13 11.62 7.50
CA LYS A 27 17.77 10.78 6.49
C LYS A 27 18.48 11.62 5.42
N SER A 28 19.65 11.13 4.99
CA SER A 28 20.38 11.70 3.86
C SER A 28 19.82 11.21 2.51
N GLN A 29 20.07 11.95 1.44
CA GLN A 29 19.75 11.50 0.08
C GLN A 29 20.49 10.21 -0.31
N GLN A 30 21.67 9.99 0.25
CA GLN A 30 22.50 8.81 0.00
C GLN A 30 21.87 7.56 0.63
N GLU A 31 21.42 7.64 1.90
CA GLU A 31 20.72 6.55 2.57
C GLU A 31 19.44 6.16 1.84
N CYS A 32 18.64 7.13 1.42
CA CYS A 32 17.42 6.87 0.66
C CYS A 32 17.71 6.23 -0.70
N ALA A 33 18.77 6.69 -1.38
CA ALA A 33 19.20 6.12 -2.65
C ALA A 33 19.66 4.67 -2.48
N GLN A 34 20.46 4.41 -1.46
CA GLN A 34 20.93 3.06 -1.11
C GLN A 34 19.76 2.15 -0.76
N PHE A 35 18.79 2.64 0.02
CA PHE A 35 17.62 1.88 0.42
C PHE A 35 16.73 1.48 -0.78
N LEU A 36 16.65 2.33 -1.81
CA LEU A 36 15.91 2.05 -3.04
C LEU A 36 16.75 1.33 -4.12
N ASP A 37 18.00 0.97 -3.83
CA ASP A 37 18.96 0.39 -4.79
C ASP A 37 19.11 1.23 -6.07
N ILE A 38 19.24 2.56 -5.90
CA ILE A 38 19.46 3.51 -6.98
C ILE A 38 20.66 4.43 -6.67
N THR A 39 21.15 5.15 -7.69
CA THR A 39 22.22 6.13 -7.46
C THR A 39 21.70 7.38 -6.76
N SER A 40 22.55 8.03 -5.95
CA SER A 40 22.21 9.30 -5.30
C SER A 40 21.82 10.41 -6.31
N SER A 41 22.42 10.38 -7.50
CA SER A 41 22.05 11.30 -8.57
C SER A 41 20.65 11.04 -9.13
N ALA A 42 20.23 9.77 -9.22
CA ALA A 42 18.87 9.39 -9.60
C ALA A 42 17.88 9.85 -8.52
N TYR A 43 18.14 9.55 -7.24
CA TYR A 43 17.30 9.98 -6.13
C TYR A 43 17.11 11.51 -6.09
N ARG A 44 18.20 12.27 -6.28
CA ARG A 44 18.14 13.73 -6.38
C ARG A 44 17.20 14.22 -7.49
N ARG A 45 17.18 13.54 -8.63
CA ARG A 45 16.28 13.88 -9.75
C ARG A 45 14.81 13.62 -9.40
N TYR A 46 14.52 12.60 -8.60
CA TYR A 46 13.18 12.33 -8.06
C TYR A 46 12.74 13.46 -7.11
N GLU A 47 13.54 13.83 -6.12
CA GLU A 47 13.20 14.95 -5.21
C GLU A 47 13.04 16.29 -5.94
N GLN A 48 13.73 16.48 -7.07
CA GLN A 48 13.59 17.69 -7.90
C GLN A 48 12.37 17.66 -8.82
N GLY A 49 11.60 16.56 -8.83
CA GLY A 49 10.48 16.36 -9.74
C GLY A 49 10.85 16.21 -11.20
N LYS A 50 12.15 16.00 -11.52
CA LYS A 50 12.63 15.72 -12.88
C LYS A 50 12.35 14.28 -13.31
N ARG A 51 12.00 13.43 -12.35
CA ARG A 51 11.54 12.06 -12.52
C ARG A 51 10.49 11.78 -11.46
N GLY A 52 9.40 11.09 -11.81
CA GLY A 52 8.33 10.73 -10.88
C GLY A 52 8.69 9.47 -10.10
N PHE A 53 8.42 9.47 -8.78
CA PHE A 53 8.44 8.26 -7.98
C PHE A 53 7.33 7.31 -8.42
N SER A 54 7.58 6.01 -8.38
CA SER A 54 6.54 4.98 -8.48
C SER A 54 5.90 4.74 -7.11
N LEU A 55 4.69 4.18 -7.08
CA LEU A 55 4.01 3.88 -5.81
C LEU A 55 4.84 2.91 -4.94
N PRO A 56 5.42 1.80 -5.45
CA PRO A 56 6.30 0.95 -4.64
C PRO A 56 7.50 1.68 -4.04
N GLN A 57 8.09 2.65 -4.76
CA GLN A 57 9.19 3.46 -4.23
C GLN A 57 8.73 4.37 -3.09
N LEU A 58 7.53 4.96 -3.19
CA LEU A 58 6.95 5.77 -2.13
C LEU A 58 6.56 4.92 -0.91
N GLU A 59 6.01 3.73 -1.13
CA GLU A 59 5.71 2.76 -0.06
C GLU A 59 6.99 2.37 0.69
N ALA A 60 8.08 2.12 -0.03
CA ALA A 60 9.38 1.83 0.55
C ALA A 60 9.95 3.01 1.36
N LEU A 61 9.88 4.22 0.81
CA LEU A 61 10.33 5.43 1.52
C LEU A 61 9.45 5.75 2.72
N ALA A 62 8.14 5.49 2.65
CA ALA A 62 7.23 5.63 3.77
C ALA A 62 7.64 4.72 4.95
N LEU A 63 8.08 3.49 4.63
CA LEU A 63 8.66 2.57 5.61
C LEU A 63 9.96 3.12 6.21
N LEU A 64 10.88 3.63 5.37
CA LEU A 64 12.15 4.19 5.82
C LEU A 64 11.98 5.42 6.71
N PHE A 65 10.97 6.24 6.43
CA PHE A 65 10.68 7.49 7.14
C PHE A 65 9.72 7.30 8.32
N ASP A 66 9.17 6.10 8.48
CA ASP A 66 8.13 5.78 9.47
C ASP A 66 6.92 6.73 9.37
N VAL A 67 6.43 6.92 8.15
CA VAL A 67 5.26 7.77 7.88
C VAL A 67 4.23 7.01 7.02
N PRO A 68 2.95 7.35 7.14
CA PRO A 68 1.94 6.83 6.22
C PRO A 68 2.27 7.21 4.78
N VAL A 69 2.18 6.26 3.85
CA VAL A 69 2.54 6.48 2.46
C VAL A 69 1.74 7.65 1.83
N ALA A 70 0.46 7.84 2.24
CA ALA A 70 -0.38 8.94 1.78
C ALA A 70 0.23 10.32 2.06
N SER A 71 0.98 10.49 3.15
CA SER A 71 1.66 11.75 3.49
C SER A 71 2.73 12.17 2.48
N LEU A 72 3.18 11.25 1.62
CA LEU A 72 4.20 11.51 0.61
C LEU A 72 3.63 12.08 -0.69
N TRP A 73 2.30 12.11 -0.86
CA TRP A 73 1.67 12.72 -2.03
C TRP A 73 0.45 13.58 -1.71
N ASP A 74 -0.18 13.41 -0.53
CA ASP A 74 -1.31 14.22 -0.09
C ASP A 74 -0.83 15.30 0.88
N ASP A 75 -0.90 16.57 0.45
CA ASP A 75 -0.46 17.72 1.25
C ASP A 75 -1.38 18.00 2.44
N GLY A 76 -2.62 17.53 2.40
CA GLY A 76 -3.61 17.66 3.48
C GLY A 76 -3.57 16.52 4.50
N TYR A 77 -2.73 15.49 4.29
CA TYR A 77 -2.69 14.33 5.17
C TYR A 77 -2.10 14.65 6.54
N GLN A 78 -2.89 14.48 7.59
CA GLN A 78 -2.43 14.60 8.99
C GLN A 78 -1.91 13.24 9.46
N VAL A 79 -0.65 13.19 9.90
CA VAL A 79 0.00 11.99 10.40
C VAL A 79 -0.52 11.66 11.81
N PRO A 80 -1.15 10.49 12.03
CA PRO A 80 -1.38 9.98 13.39
C PRO A 80 -0.03 9.60 14.03
N GLU A 81 0.18 9.95 15.31
CA GLU A 81 1.42 9.64 16.02
C GLU A 81 1.59 8.13 16.27
N GLU A 82 2.84 7.68 16.09
CA GLU A 82 3.48 6.39 16.47
C GLU A 82 3.27 5.14 15.61
N THR A 83 4.40 4.52 15.15
CA THR A 83 4.76 3.10 15.41
C THR A 83 5.97 2.53 14.70
N VAL A 84 6.70 1.64 15.38
CA VAL A 84 7.88 0.85 14.96
C VAL A 84 7.50 -0.56 14.54
N VAL A 85 8.06 -1.13 13.44
CA VAL A 85 7.97 -2.56 13.08
C VAL A 85 9.16 -3.05 12.21
N ASP A 86 9.41 -4.35 12.28
CA ASP A 86 10.51 -5.18 11.77
C ASP A 86 10.57 -5.29 10.24
N PRO A 87 11.75 -5.32 9.58
CA PRO A 87 11.88 -5.20 8.13
C PRO A 87 11.70 -6.53 7.37
N MET A 88 10.82 -6.53 6.36
CA MET A 88 10.77 -7.56 5.31
C MET A 88 11.80 -7.27 4.19
N PRO A 89 12.24 -8.29 3.41
CA PRO A 89 13.14 -8.09 2.27
C PRO A 89 12.46 -7.23 1.19
N LEU A 90 12.87 -5.97 1.16
CA LEU A 90 12.23 -4.88 0.42
C LEU A 90 12.19 -5.09 -1.09
N ASP A 91 13.26 -5.63 -1.66
CA ASP A 91 13.38 -5.91 -3.10
C ASP A 91 12.30 -6.85 -3.64
N GLN A 92 12.01 -7.90 -2.88
CA GLN A 92 10.96 -8.86 -3.23
C GLN A 92 9.57 -8.24 -3.10
N VAL A 93 9.35 -7.45 -2.05
CA VAL A 93 8.08 -6.75 -1.83
C VAL A 93 7.84 -5.72 -2.92
N MET A 94 8.82 -4.89 -3.27
CA MET A 94 8.72 -3.93 -4.35
C MET A 94 8.46 -4.60 -5.71
N LEU A 95 9.11 -5.73 -5.99
CA LEU A 95 8.89 -6.49 -7.21
C LEU A 95 7.45 -7.03 -7.27
N LEU A 96 6.96 -7.57 -6.16
CA LEU A 96 5.58 -8.09 -6.07
C LEU A 96 4.57 -6.96 -6.25
N ARG A 97 4.75 -5.83 -5.54
CA ARG A 97 3.87 -4.66 -5.66
C ARG A 97 3.83 -4.11 -7.09
N ARG A 98 4.97 -4.03 -7.78
CA ARG A 98 5.03 -3.64 -9.19
C ARG A 98 4.19 -4.56 -10.08
N LYS A 99 4.24 -5.88 -9.85
CA LYS A 99 3.44 -6.84 -10.61
C LYS A 99 1.94 -6.73 -10.32
N ILE A 100 1.56 -6.56 -9.06
CA ILE A 100 0.16 -6.35 -8.65
C ILE A 100 -0.40 -5.09 -9.30
N LEU A 101 0.31 -3.97 -9.19
CA LEU A 101 -0.08 -2.70 -9.82
C LEU A 101 -0.22 -2.82 -11.35
N ALA A 102 0.67 -3.58 -11.99
CA ALA A 102 0.63 -3.80 -13.43
C ALA A 102 -0.65 -4.55 -13.87
N VAL A 103 -1.00 -5.61 -13.13
CA VAL A 103 -2.25 -6.38 -13.37
C VAL A 103 -3.47 -5.51 -13.12
N HIS A 104 -3.48 -4.76 -12.02
CA HIS A 104 -4.60 -3.91 -11.66
C HIS A 104 -4.80 -2.77 -12.68
N LEU A 105 -3.73 -2.10 -13.10
CA LEU A 105 -3.79 -1.08 -14.15
C LEU A 105 -4.43 -1.63 -15.43
N ARG A 106 -4.04 -2.84 -15.84
CA ARG A 106 -4.62 -3.51 -17.01
C ARG A 106 -6.11 -3.78 -16.81
N GLN A 107 -6.52 -4.30 -15.65
CA GLN A 107 -7.92 -4.60 -15.34
C GLN A 107 -8.78 -3.32 -15.37
N VAL A 108 -8.32 -2.26 -14.71
CA VAL A 108 -9.02 -0.97 -14.65
C VAL A 108 -9.16 -0.36 -16.05
N ARG A 109 -8.10 -0.36 -16.87
CA ARG A 109 -8.17 0.11 -18.25
C ARG A 109 -9.18 -0.70 -19.09
N GLN A 110 -9.15 -2.03 -18.98
CA GLN A 110 -10.06 -2.91 -19.72
C GLN A 110 -11.51 -2.71 -19.27
N ALA A 111 -11.76 -2.58 -17.97
CA ALA A 111 -13.08 -2.30 -17.42
C ALA A 111 -13.64 -0.95 -17.90
N ALA A 112 -12.78 0.04 -18.08
CA ALA A 112 -13.13 1.33 -18.67
C ALA A 112 -13.29 1.30 -20.21
N GLY A 113 -13.09 0.14 -20.87
CA GLY A 113 -13.18 -0.01 -22.31
C GLY A 113 -12.07 0.68 -23.11
N LEU A 114 -11.00 1.12 -22.47
CA LEU A 114 -9.93 1.87 -23.12
C LEU A 114 -8.90 0.95 -23.76
N SER A 115 -8.52 1.26 -25.00
CA SER A 115 -7.37 0.64 -25.67
C SER A 115 -6.03 1.16 -25.10
N MET A 116 -4.94 0.42 -25.29
CA MET A 116 -3.58 0.91 -24.92
C MET A 116 -3.22 2.22 -25.66
N ARG A 117 -3.78 2.44 -26.85
CA ARG A 117 -3.55 3.67 -27.63
C ARG A 117 -4.24 4.87 -27.00
N GLU A 118 -5.48 4.70 -26.56
CA GLU A 118 -6.24 5.77 -25.88
C GLU A 118 -5.65 6.10 -24.52
N MET A 119 -5.26 5.09 -23.74
CA MET A 119 -4.54 5.30 -22.48
C MET A 119 -3.19 5.99 -22.71
N GLY A 120 -2.40 5.54 -23.70
CA GLY A 120 -1.14 6.19 -24.05
C GLY A 120 -1.32 7.66 -24.44
N LYS A 121 -2.36 7.98 -25.21
CA LYS A 121 -2.70 9.36 -25.55
C LYS A 121 -3.08 10.18 -24.30
N ALA A 122 -3.80 9.60 -23.36
CA ALA A 122 -4.17 10.27 -22.11
C ALA A 122 -2.96 10.57 -21.22
N LEU A 123 -1.97 9.68 -21.18
CA LEU A 123 -0.75 9.82 -20.39
C LEU A 123 0.43 10.50 -21.15
N ASP A 124 0.19 10.96 -22.37
CA ASP A 124 1.22 11.52 -23.27
C ASP A 124 2.41 10.55 -23.49
N CYS A 125 2.10 9.25 -23.63
CA CYS A 125 3.10 8.22 -23.87
C CYS A 125 2.69 7.24 -24.98
N SER A 126 3.63 6.40 -25.44
CA SER A 126 3.36 5.42 -26.48
C SER A 126 2.52 4.22 -25.97
N PRO A 127 1.71 3.56 -26.83
CA PRO A 127 1.03 2.31 -26.46
C PRO A 127 1.99 1.22 -25.99
N TYR A 128 3.21 1.22 -26.50
CA TYR A 128 4.28 0.33 -26.05
C TYR A 128 4.66 0.57 -24.59
N MET A 129 4.67 1.84 -24.15
CA MET A 129 4.94 2.18 -22.75
C MET A 129 3.84 1.65 -21.84
N ILE A 130 2.56 1.81 -22.23
CA ILE A 130 1.42 1.23 -21.49
C ILE A 130 1.57 -0.29 -21.36
N SER A 131 1.95 -0.97 -22.45
CA SER A 131 2.21 -2.42 -22.41
C SER A 131 3.32 -2.78 -21.41
N LYS A 132 4.39 -1.98 -21.31
CA LYS A 132 5.46 -2.19 -20.34
C LYS A 132 5.01 -1.99 -18.90
N TYR A 133 4.17 -0.99 -18.62
CA TYR A 133 3.57 -0.78 -17.33
C TYR A 133 2.66 -1.95 -16.94
N GLU A 134 1.77 -2.39 -17.83
CA GLU A 134 0.83 -3.49 -17.59
C GLU A 134 1.47 -4.89 -17.50
N GLN A 135 2.70 -5.04 -17.96
CA GLN A 135 3.51 -6.26 -17.80
C GLN A 135 4.39 -6.21 -16.54
N GLY A 136 4.43 -5.09 -15.82
CA GLY A 136 5.36 -4.89 -14.72
C GLY A 136 6.83 -4.86 -15.16
N ALA A 137 7.09 -4.69 -16.45
CA ALA A 137 8.46 -4.58 -16.99
C ALA A 137 9.07 -3.20 -16.75
N LYS A 138 8.23 -2.20 -16.47
CA LYS A 138 8.64 -0.85 -16.08
C LYS A 138 7.69 -0.33 -15.00
N GLU A 139 8.24 0.42 -14.06
CA GLU A 139 7.46 1.10 -13.03
C GLU A 139 6.71 2.29 -13.63
N ILE A 140 5.43 2.42 -13.30
CA ILE A 140 4.64 3.60 -13.63
C ILE A 140 4.88 4.67 -12.56
N PRO A 141 5.26 5.91 -12.93
CA PRO A 141 5.30 7.02 -11.98
C PRO A 141 3.93 7.28 -11.35
N LEU A 142 3.90 7.67 -10.07
CA LEU A 142 2.64 7.91 -9.36
C LEU A 142 1.77 8.94 -10.09
N SER A 143 2.35 10.02 -10.59
CA SER A 143 1.62 11.04 -11.35
C SER A 143 0.95 10.54 -12.63
N GLU A 144 1.56 9.55 -13.28
CA GLU A 144 0.96 8.89 -14.45
C GLU A 144 -0.11 7.88 -14.02
N LEU A 145 0.09 7.21 -12.88
CA LEU A 145 -0.90 6.30 -12.30
C LEU A 145 -2.15 7.04 -11.83
N GLU A 146 -2.00 8.20 -11.18
CA GLU A 146 -3.11 9.08 -10.79
C GLU A 146 -3.94 9.49 -12.01
N LEU A 147 -3.28 9.95 -13.07
CA LEU A 147 -3.95 10.34 -14.30
C LEU A 147 -4.64 9.16 -15.01
N ALA A 148 -4.01 7.97 -14.97
CA ALA A 148 -4.61 6.74 -15.50
C ALA A 148 -5.87 6.35 -14.71
N ALA A 149 -5.82 6.42 -13.38
CA ALA A 149 -6.96 6.15 -12.50
C ALA A 149 -8.12 7.11 -12.80
N GLU A 150 -7.86 8.42 -12.83
CA GLU A 150 -8.84 9.45 -13.17
C GLU A 150 -9.48 9.18 -14.53
N ARG A 151 -8.67 8.84 -15.54
CA ARG A 151 -9.16 8.56 -16.88
C ARG A 151 -10.07 7.32 -16.96
N CYS A 152 -9.86 6.37 -16.04
CA CYS A 152 -10.70 5.18 -15.91
C CYS A 152 -11.89 5.37 -14.94
N GLY A 153 -12.08 6.57 -14.38
CA GLY A 153 -13.12 6.84 -13.38
C GLY A 153 -12.87 6.16 -12.04
N GLN A 154 -11.61 5.91 -11.70
CA GLN A 154 -11.19 5.23 -10.49
C GLN A 154 -10.46 6.18 -9.53
N THR A 155 -10.37 5.82 -8.27
CA THR A 155 -9.62 6.55 -7.25
C THR A 155 -8.30 5.85 -6.94
N MET A 156 -7.32 6.61 -6.44
CA MET A 156 -6.04 6.03 -6.00
C MET A 156 -6.19 5.02 -4.85
N ALA A 157 -7.25 5.13 -4.05
CA ALA A 157 -7.54 4.17 -2.98
C ALA A 157 -7.63 2.73 -3.50
N GLN A 158 -8.15 2.52 -4.71
CA GLN A 158 -8.26 1.20 -5.31
C GLN A 158 -6.91 0.59 -5.72
N PHE A 159 -5.89 1.43 -5.96
CA PHE A 159 -4.52 0.98 -6.24
C PHE A 159 -3.70 0.74 -4.98
N LEU A 160 -4.16 1.28 -3.86
CA LEU A 160 -3.53 1.07 -2.55
C LEU A 160 -3.87 -0.30 -1.95
N ASP A 161 -4.67 -1.09 -2.63
CA ASP A 161 -5.06 -2.47 -2.30
C ASP A 161 -4.96 -2.80 -0.81
N ASP A 162 -6.10 -2.71 -0.11
CA ASP A 162 -6.16 -2.93 1.33
C ASP A 162 -5.89 -4.39 1.74
N GLU A 163 -5.88 -5.33 0.81
CA GLU A 163 -5.60 -6.75 1.07
C GLU A 163 -4.14 -7.16 0.80
N SER A 164 -3.37 -6.33 0.08
CA SER A 164 -1.96 -6.63 -0.18
C SER A 164 -1.11 -6.42 1.07
N ILE A 165 0.06 -7.05 1.09
CA ILE A 165 1.02 -7.05 2.19
C ILE A 165 1.22 -5.61 2.69
N PRO A 166 0.81 -5.29 3.93
CA PRO A 166 0.98 -3.96 4.48
C PRO A 166 2.47 -3.69 4.64
N LEU A 167 2.99 -2.73 3.88
CA LEU A 167 4.39 -2.34 3.91
C LEU A 167 4.72 -1.47 5.11
N SER A 168 3.73 -0.77 5.66
CA SER A 168 3.96 0.09 6.82
C SER A 168 3.21 -0.42 8.05
N PRO A 169 3.84 -0.36 9.22
CA PRO A 169 3.22 -0.64 10.51
C PRO A 169 1.99 0.20 10.80
N ALA A 170 2.00 1.45 10.39
CA ALA A 170 0.86 2.34 10.53
C ALA A 170 -0.37 1.83 9.77
N GLN A 171 -0.17 1.27 8.57
CA GLN A 171 -1.25 0.62 7.82
C GLN A 171 -1.75 -0.65 8.49
N GLN A 172 -0.86 -1.47 9.07
CA GLN A 172 -1.25 -2.68 9.81
C GLN A 172 -2.12 -2.36 11.02
N ARG A 173 -1.73 -1.34 11.80
CA ARG A 173 -2.52 -0.89 12.96
C ARG A 173 -3.86 -0.32 12.55
N ARG A 174 -3.88 0.54 11.54
CA ARG A 174 -5.13 1.11 11.03
C ARG A 174 -6.12 0.02 10.64
N ARG A 175 -5.68 -0.99 9.90
CA ARG A 175 -6.51 -2.16 9.56
C ARG A 175 -6.94 -2.95 10.79
N MET A 176 -6.04 -3.10 11.76
CA MET A 176 -6.37 -3.80 13.00
C MET A 176 -7.45 -3.03 13.77
N VAL A 177 -7.33 -1.70 13.84
CA VAL A 177 -8.35 -0.84 14.46
C VAL A 177 -9.66 -0.88 13.66
N GLU A 178 -9.61 -0.74 12.34
CA GLU A 178 -10.80 -0.82 11.46
C GLU A 178 -11.52 -2.16 11.63
N ARG A 179 -10.79 -3.30 11.64
CA ARG A 179 -11.37 -4.62 11.92
C ARG A 179 -11.93 -4.77 13.34
N LEU A 180 -11.29 -4.15 14.33
CA LEU A 180 -11.83 -4.11 15.70
C LEU A 180 -13.10 -3.26 15.77
N ASP A 181 -13.17 -2.18 14.98
CA ASP A 181 -14.35 -1.31 14.92
C ASP A 181 -15.56 -1.95 14.23
N GLU A 182 -15.33 -2.93 13.34
CA GLU A 182 -16.38 -3.75 12.73
C GLU A 182 -17.02 -4.75 13.72
N LEU A 183 -16.34 -5.06 14.83
CA LEU A 183 -16.86 -5.97 15.85
C LEU A 183 -17.90 -5.27 16.72
N SER A 184 -18.86 -6.07 17.25
CA SER A 184 -19.78 -5.56 18.26
C SER A 184 -19.02 -5.08 19.51
N PRO A 185 -19.53 -4.08 20.25
CA PRO A 185 -18.87 -3.57 21.46
C PRO A 185 -18.52 -4.69 22.44
N ASP A 186 -19.42 -5.65 22.67
CA ASP A 186 -19.22 -6.77 23.59
C ASP A 186 -18.07 -7.70 23.13
N MET A 187 -17.96 -7.97 21.82
CA MET A 187 -16.85 -8.76 21.27
C MET A 187 -15.53 -8.03 21.37
N ARG A 188 -15.53 -6.72 21.13
CA ARG A 188 -14.34 -5.88 21.24
C ARG A 188 -13.82 -5.87 22.67
N ASP A 189 -14.71 -5.61 23.65
CA ASP A 189 -14.38 -5.62 25.07
C ASP A 189 -13.88 -6.99 25.53
N PHE A 190 -14.48 -8.07 25.01
CA PHE A 190 -14.03 -9.42 25.31
C PHE A 190 -12.61 -9.69 24.78
N ILE A 191 -12.31 -9.30 23.53
CA ILE A 191 -11.00 -9.52 22.89
C ILE A 191 -9.92 -8.66 23.55
N LEU A 192 -10.22 -7.42 23.89
CA LEU A 192 -9.25 -6.49 24.47
C LEU A 192 -9.01 -6.72 25.97
N ASN A 193 -9.83 -7.53 26.64
CA ASN A 193 -9.65 -7.81 28.05
C ASN A 193 -8.53 -8.86 28.26
N PRO A 194 -7.43 -8.52 28.96
CA PRO A 194 -6.30 -9.44 29.17
C PRO A 194 -6.69 -10.74 29.91
N THR A 195 -7.74 -10.70 30.74
CA THR A 195 -8.21 -11.90 31.47
C THR A 195 -8.79 -12.96 30.55
N ASN A 196 -9.23 -12.59 29.35
CA ASN A 196 -9.82 -13.49 28.36
C ASN A 196 -8.80 -14.18 27.44
N THR A 197 -7.52 -13.95 27.64
CA THR A 197 -6.45 -14.53 26.79
C THR A 197 -6.54 -16.07 26.69
N LEU A 198 -6.91 -16.75 27.80
CA LEU A 198 -7.09 -18.19 27.79
C LEU A 198 -8.23 -18.64 26.88
N TYR A 199 -9.37 -17.94 26.93
CA TYR A 199 -10.52 -18.26 26.06
C TYR A 199 -10.22 -18.00 24.59
N LEU A 200 -9.48 -16.92 24.27
CA LEU A 200 -9.03 -16.65 22.90
C LEU A 200 -8.10 -17.74 22.38
N ARG A 201 -7.18 -18.26 23.22
CA ARG A 201 -6.31 -19.40 22.86
C ARG A 201 -7.13 -20.66 22.60
N ILE A 202 -8.12 -20.95 23.40
CA ILE A 202 -9.02 -22.09 23.19
C ILE A 202 -9.80 -21.93 21.89
N ALA A 203 -10.34 -20.75 21.61
CA ALA A 203 -11.04 -20.47 20.36
C ALA A 203 -10.13 -20.62 19.13
N MET A 204 -8.88 -20.17 19.21
CA MET A 204 -7.88 -20.37 18.14
C MET A 204 -7.55 -21.86 17.91
N LEU A 205 -7.43 -22.65 18.97
CA LEU A 205 -7.24 -24.09 18.84
C LEU A 205 -8.47 -24.77 18.24
N ALA A 206 -9.66 -24.37 18.69
CA ALA A 206 -10.93 -24.90 18.19
C ALA A 206 -11.17 -24.55 16.71
N SER A 207 -10.74 -23.38 16.24
CA SER A 207 -10.89 -22.98 14.83
C SER A 207 -10.14 -23.88 13.84
N ASN A 208 -9.13 -24.59 14.29
CA ASN A 208 -8.36 -25.56 13.51
C ASN A 208 -8.93 -26.98 13.52
N LEU A 209 -10.01 -27.22 14.30
CA LEU A 209 -10.65 -28.53 14.40
C LEU A 209 -11.66 -28.71 13.26
N ALA A 210 -11.77 -29.94 12.75
CA ALA A 210 -12.84 -30.27 11.82
C ALA A 210 -14.22 -30.16 12.51
N ALA A 211 -15.27 -29.85 11.74
CA ALA A 211 -16.62 -29.64 12.26
C ALA A 211 -17.13 -30.84 13.10
N ASP A 212 -16.76 -32.06 12.71
CA ASP A 212 -17.12 -33.28 13.45
C ASP A 212 -16.44 -33.38 14.82
N GLN A 213 -15.19 -32.92 14.91
CA GLN A 213 -14.45 -32.87 16.19
C GLN A 213 -15.05 -31.83 17.15
N LEU A 214 -15.47 -30.67 16.63
CA LEU A 214 -16.17 -29.64 17.41
C LEU A 214 -17.50 -30.15 17.94
N ARG A 215 -18.27 -30.90 17.14
CA ARG A 215 -19.52 -31.52 17.54
C ARG A 215 -19.29 -32.53 18.68
N GLN A 216 -18.26 -33.37 18.55
CA GLN A 216 -17.92 -34.37 19.58
C GLN A 216 -17.52 -33.74 20.92
N ILE A 217 -16.77 -32.63 20.88
CA ILE A 217 -16.44 -31.84 22.09
C ILE A 217 -17.70 -31.25 22.71
N ALA A 218 -18.60 -30.67 21.91
CA ALA A 218 -19.85 -30.10 22.39
C ALA A 218 -20.76 -31.16 23.04
N GLU A 219 -20.89 -32.34 22.45
CA GLU A 219 -21.64 -33.49 23.00
C GLU A 219 -21.06 -33.95 24.36
N THR A 220 -19.71 -34.07 24.43
CA THR A 220 -19.03 -34.44 25.68
C THR A 220 -19.21 -33.41 26.78
N LEU A 221 -19.24 -32.12 26.47
CA LEU A 221 -19.47 -31.04 27.43
C LEU A 221 -20.91 -31.03 27.92
N LEU A 222 -21.89 -31.35 27.08
CA LEU A 222 -23.30 -31.49 27.48
C LEU A 222 -23.51 -32.67 28.44
N ASP A 223 -22.82 -33.83 28.19
CA ASP A 223 -22.91 -35.00 29.05
C ASP A 223 -22.26 -34.80 30.43
N ILE A 224 -21.35 -33.84 30.59
CA ILE A 224 -20.72 -33.51 31.88
C ILE A 224 -21.59 -32.54 32.70
N THR A 225 -22.54 -31.85 32.06
CA THR A 225 -23.32 -30.77 32.69
C THR A 225 -24.67 -31.28 33.21
N TYR A 226 -25.01 -32.57 32.97
CA TYR A 226 -26.18 -33.27 33.48
C TYR A 226 -25.72 -34.44 34.36
#